data_508bf348dc1882fb99b6129e6929179a
#
_entry.id   508bf348dc1882fb99b6129e6929179a
#
_cell.length_a   1.000
_cell.length_b   1.000
_cell.length_c   1.000
_cell.angle_alpha   90.00
_cell.angle_beta   90.00
_cell.angle_gamma   90.00
#
_symmetry.space_group_name_H-M   'P 1'
#
loop_
_entity.id
_entity.type
_entity.pdbx_description
1 polymer ?
#
loop_
_entity_poly.entity_id
_entity_poly.type
_entity_poly.pdbx_seq_one_letter_code
_entity_poly.pdbx_strand_id
1 'polypeptide(L)'
;VFVVIGILAAVSIVAYSGIQGRARDSQRLQDIATIRKALEMYKTEQGRYPAPVANPGVNSWEASVDPNFLQSLQGYISKAPVDPMNKIIPPNGAYVMGHYYAYYRYGAGENGCPVSLGAFYVLRIVGLEATDGRAVSDLGKYVTCTGSQPASRIPTQTQAVFISFEG
;
A
#
# COMPACT_ATOMS: atom_id res chain seq x y z
N VAL A 1 -3.26 44.40 16.75
CA VAL A 1 -2.10 43.81 16.05
C VAL A 1 -1.90 42.35 16.46
N PHE A 2 -1.83 41.99 17.75
CA PHE A 2 -1.61 40.61 18.23
C PHE A 2 -2.71 39.63 17.82
N VAL A 3 -3.96 40.04 17.81
CA VAL A 3 -5.10 39.19 17.39
C VAL A 3 -5.01 38.80 15.90
N VAL A 4 -4.62 39.73 15.04
CA VAL A 4 -4.49 39.48 13.60
C VAL A 4 -3.35 38.50 13.32
N ILE A 5 -2.22 38.61 14.03
CA ILE A 5 -1.09 37.66 13.90
C ILE A 5 -1.53 36.27 14.35
N GLY A 6 -2.30 36.16 15.45
CA GLY A 6 -2.81 34.87 15.91
C GLY A 6 -3.74 34.17 14.91
N ILE A 7 -4.63 34.93 14.27
CA ILE A 7 -5.53 34.39 13.23
C ILE A 7 -4.75 33.93 12.00
N LEU A 8 -3.80 34.75 11.52
CA LEU A 8 -2.98 34.38 10.36
C LEU A 8 -2.12 33.14 10.63
N ALA A 9 -1.53 33.01 11.83
CA ALA A 9 -0.79 31.86 12.24
C ALA A 9 -1.66 30.58 12.26
N ALA A 10 -2.87 30.68 12.83
CA ALA A 10 -3.80 29.53 12.88
C ALA A 10 -4.21 29.04 11.49
N VAL A 11 -4.54 29.94 10.57
CA VAL A 11 -4.90 29.60 9.18
C VAL A 11 -3.69 28.98 8.45
N SER A 12 -2.49 29.50 8.66
CA SER A 12 -1.26 28.99 8.02
C SER A 12 -0.94 27.56 8.46
N ILE A 13 -1.13 27.21 9.74
CA ILE A 13 -0.85 25.86 10.27
C ILE A 13 -1.78 24.83 9.63
N VAL A 14 -3.07 25.13 9.49
CA VAL A 14 -4.05 24.21 8.89
C VAL A 14 -3.75 23.97 7.39
N ALA A 15 -3.46 25.04 6.66
CA ALA A 15 -3.09 24.92 5.25
C ALA A 15 -1.81 24.11 5.05
N TYR A 16 -0.81 24.30 5.90
CA TYR A 16 0.49 23.61 5.80
C TYR A 16 0.38 22.11 6.05
N SER A 17 -0.42 21.68 7.03
CA SER A 17 -0.62 20.26 7.33
C SER A 17 -1.26 19.49 6.15
N GLY A 18 -2.23 20.11 5.48
CA GLY A 18 -2.85 19.52 4.29
C GLY A 18 -1.90 19.37 3.10
N ILE A 19 -0.99 20.33 2.89
CA ILE A 19 0.03 20.25 1.84
C ILE A 19 1.02 19.12 2.12
N GLN A 20 1.47 18.98 3.37
CA GLN A 20 2.38 17.88 3.75
C GLN A 20 1.76 16.50 3.55
N GLY A 21 0.50 16.30 3.91
CA GLY A 21 -0.22 15.05 3.68
C GLY A 21 -0.26 14.68 2.19
N ARG A 22 -0.61 15.64 1.33
CA ARG A 22 -0.62 15.43 -0.13
C ARG A 22 0.76 15.13 -0.71
N ALA A 23 1.81 15.77 -0.20
CA ALA A 23 3.18 15.51 -0.63
C ALA A 23 3.60 14.08 -0.28
N ARG A 24 3.31 13.60 0.94
CA ARG A 24 3.57 12.22 1.34
C ARG A 24 2.75 11.21 0.52
N ASP A 25 1.50 11.50 0.23
CA ASP A 25 0.68 10.62 -0.62
C ASP A 25 1.20 10.55 -2.06
N SER A 26 1.69 11.66 -2.61
CA SER A 26 2.36 11.67 -3.91
C SER A 26 3.62 10.81 -3.90
N GLN A 27 4.43 10.88 -2.85
CA GLN A 27 5.59 10.01 -2.67
C GLN A 27 5.18 8.54 -2.59
N ARG A 28 4.15 8.20 -1.80
CA ARG A 28 3.61 6.84 -1.70
C ARG A 28 3.24 6.25 -3.05
N LEU A 29 2.59 7.04 -3.90
CA LEU A 29 2.21 6.59 -5.25
C LEU A 29 3.44 6.34 -6.14
N GLN A 30 4.47 7.17 -6.05
CA GLN A 30 5.74 6.96 -6.77
C GLN A 30 6.48 5.71 -6.27
N ASP A 31 6.51 5.50 -4.96
CA ASP A 31 7.11 4.32 -4.34
C ASP A 31 6.42 3.03 -4.80
N ILE A 32 5.10 3.02 -4.83
CA ILE A 32 4.32 1.90 -5.34
C ILE A 32 4.60 1.66 -6.82
N ALA A 33 4.70 2.70 -7.63
CA ALA A 33 5.04 2.54 -9.04
C ALA A 33 6.43 1.90 -9.22
N THR A 34 7.40 2.25 -8.38
CA THR A 34 8.74 1.67 -8.35
C THR A 34 8.69 0.19 -7.94
N ILE A 35 7.96 -0.14 -6.88
CA ILE A 35 7.79 -1.54 -6.43
C ILE A 35 7.11 -2.37 -7.52
N ARG A 36 6.04 -1.87 -8.12
CA ARG A 36 5.33 -2.58 -9.20
C ARG A 36 6.25 -2.88 -10.38
N LYS A 37 7.06 -1.91 -10.81
CA LYS A 37 8.03 -2.13 -11.88
C LYS A 37 9.01 -3.24 -11.53
N ALA A 38 9.54 -3.26 -10.31
CA ALA A 38 10.44 -4.31 -9.84
C ALA A 38 9.76 -5.69 -9.77
N LEU A 39 8.50 -5.75 -9.34
CA LEU A 39 7.69 -6.98 -9.35
C LEU A 39 7.50 -7.54 -10.76
N GLU A 40 7.23 -6.69 -11.75
CA GLU A 40 7.10 -7.11 -13.15
C GLU A 40 8.45 -7.60 -13.73
N MET A 41 9.55 -6.95 -13.39
CA MET A 41 10.88 -7.39 -13.79
C MET A 41 11.20 -8.76 -13.18
N TYR A 42 10.95 -8.94 -11.89
CA TYR A 42 11.09 -10.23 -11.20
C TYR A 42 10.25 -11.33 -11.87
N LYS A 43 8.95 -11.04 -12.14
CA LYS A 43 8.05 -11.97 -12.83
C LYS A 43 8.60 -12.35 -14.22
N THR A 44 9.11 -11.39 -14.97
CA THR A 44 9.65 -11.64 -16.32
C THR A 44 10.83 -12.62 -16.28
N GLU A 45 11.68 -12.56 -15.26
CA GLU A 45 12.85 -13.43 -15.12
C GLU A 45 12.52 -14.75 -14.43
N GLN A 46 11.67 -14.72 -13.40
CA GLN A 46 11.38 -15.89 -12.56
C GLN A 46 10.09 -16.62 -12.95
N GLY A 47 9.31 -16.10 -13.90
CA GLY A 47 8.03 -16.64 -14.33
C GLY A 47 6.87 -16.47 -13.33
N ARG A 48 7.11 -15.85 -12.20
CA ARG A 48 6.12 -15.65 -11.11
C ARG A 48 6.49 -14.45 -10.25
N TYR A 49 5.52 -13.94 -9.50
CA TYR A 49 5.80 -12.95 -8.45
C TYR A 49 6.47 -13.58 -7.23
N PRO A 50 7.27 -12.84 -6.45
CA PRO A 50 7.92 -13.36 -5.26
C PRO A 50 6.90 -13.82 -4.21
N ALA A 51 7.22 -14.94 -3.53
CA ALA A 51 6.44 -15.35 -2.36
C ALA A 51 6.66 -14.35 -1.21
N PRO A 52 5.62 -13.99 -0.45
CA PRO A 52 5.79 -13.10 0.68
C PRO A 52 6.61 -13.75 1.79
N VAL A 53 7.45 -12.97 2.45
CA VAL A 53 8.04 -13.35 3.73
C VAL A 53 7.06 -12.95 4.83
N ALA A 54 6.48 -13.94 5.50
CA ALA A 54 5.41 -13.71 6.45
C ALA A 54 5.85 -12.85 7.64
N ASN A 55 5.15 -11.74 7.87
CA ASN A 55 5.30 -10.94 9.08
C ASN A 55 4.09 -11.17 9.99
N PRO A 56 4.27 -11.82 11.17
CA PRO A 56 3.18 -12.10 12.10
C PRO A 56 2.44 -10.84 12.60
N GLY A 57 3.14 -9.70 12.66
CA GLY A 57 2.58 -8.43 13.13
C GLY A 57 1.57 -7.79 12.17
N VAL A 58 1.51 -8.27 10.91
CA VAL A 58 0.59 -7.76 9.87
C VAL A 58 -0.17 -8.88 9.17
N ASN A 59 -0.60 -9.89 9.91
CA ASN A 59 -1.41 -11.02 9.40
C ASN A 59 -0.71 -11.78 8.25
N SER A 60 0.58 -12.06 8.39
CA SER A 60 1.42 -12.77 7.42
C SER A 60 1.69 -12.01 6.12
N TRP A 61 1.32 -10.75 6.00
CA TRP A 61 1.72 -9.89 4.90
C TRP A 61 3.13 -9.36 5.11
N GLU A 62 3.91 -9.20 4.06
CA GLU A 62 5.10 -8.36 4.14
C GLU A 62 4.70 -6.91 4.35
N ALA A 63 5.41 -6.20 5.20
CA ALA A 63 5.14 -4.80 5.48
C ALA A 63 6.43 -3.97 5.50
N SER A 64 6.35 -2.73 5.02
CA SER A 64 7.52 -1.83 4.92
C SER A 64 8.15 -1.45 6.26
N VAL A 65 7.47 -1.72 7.36
CA VAL A 65 8.02 -1.58 8.73
C VAL A 65 9.03 -2.68 9.08
N ASP A 66 9.06 -3.77 8.31
CA ASP A 66 10.04 -4.83 8.45
C ASP A 66 11.30 -4.47 7.63
N PRO A 67 12.50 -4.59 8.20
CA PRO A 67 13.75 -4.31 7.48
C PRO A 67 13.98 -5.21 6.27
N ASN A 68 13.34 -6.38 6.24
CA ASN A 68 13.42 -7.35 5.13
C ASN A 68 12.29 -7.18 4.09
N PHE A 69 11.52 -6.09 4.16
CA PHE A 69 10.43 -5.84 3.23
C PHE A 69 10.88 -5.96 1.78
N LEU A 70 10.22 -6.83 1.03
CA LEU A 70 10.51 -7.13 -0.39
C LEU A 70 12.00 -7.43 -0.66
N GLN A 71 12.66 -8.13 0.26
CA GLN A 71 14.06 -8.54 0.11
C GLN A 71 14.29 -9.35 -1.16
N SER A 72 13.29 -10.11 -1.61
CA SER A 72 13.32 -10.85 -2.88
C SER A 72 13.50 -9.97 -4.12
N LEU A 73 13.23 -8.67 -4.03
CA LEU A 73 13.43 -7.72 -5.12
C LEU A 73 14.82 -7.07 -5.13
N GLN A 74 15.73 -7.47 -4.23
CA GLN A 74 17.13 -7.06 -4.30
C GLN A 74 17.74 -7.54 -5.62
N GLY A 75 18.32 -6.61 -6.37
CA GLY A 75 18.80 -6.85 -7.73
C GLY A 75 17.93 -6.16 -8.80
N TYR A 76 16.65 -5.91 -8.51
CA TYR A 76 15.74 -5.13 -9.37
C TYR A 76 15.59 -3.69 -8.89
N ILE A 77 15.69 -3.49 -7.59
CA ILE A 77 15.77 -2.18 -6.93
C ILE A 77 16.88 -2.22 -5.88
N SER A 78 17.59 -1.13 -5.70
CA SER A 78 18.69 -1.04 -4.72
C SER A 78 18.20 -1.21 -3.28
N LYS A 79 17.00 -0.71 -2.99
CA LYS A 79 16.30 -0.86 -1.72
C LYS A 79 14.80 -0.69 -1.97
N ALA A 80 13.99 -1.55 -1.35
CA ALA A 80 12.55 -1.38 -1.37
C ALA A 80 12.16 -0.06 -0.68
N PRO A 81 11.31 0.77 -1.32
CA PRO A 81 10.80 1.98 -0.70
C PRO A 81 10.04 1.65 0.58
N VAL A 82 10.07 2.57 1.53
CA VAL A 82 9.30 2.51 2.78
C VAL A 82 8.41 3.73 2.90
N ASP A 83 7.27 3.58 3.56
CA ASP A 83 6.35 4.70 3.78
C ASP A 83 7.07 5.87 4.48
N PRO A 84 6.82 7.14 4.12
CA PRO A 84 7.45 8.29 4.76
C PRO A 84 7.28 8.36 6.29
N MET A 85 6.20 7.81 6.81
CA MET A 85 5.96 7.70 8.26
C MET A 85 6.37 6.34 8.81
N ASN A 86 6.20 5.29 8.03
CA ASN A 86 6.58 3.90 8.28
C ASN A 86 6.27 3.42 9.70
N LYS A 87 5.01 3.52 10.10
CA LYS A 87 4.55 3.27 11.46
C LYS A 87 3.33 2.37 11.50
N ILE A 88 3.39 1.32 12.31
CA ILE A 88 2.21 0.54 12.71
C ILE A 88 1.61 1.15 13.97
N ILE A 89 0.30 1.32 13.99
CA ILE A 89 -0.48 1.64 15.18
C ILE A 89 -1.00 0.30 15.71
N PRO A 90 -0.68 -0.10 16.95
CA PRO A 90 -1.13 -1.37 17.51
C PRO A 90 -2.64 -1.52 17.37
N PRO A 91 -3.14 -2.69 16.98
CA PRO A 91 -4.55 -2.88 16.70
C PRO A 91 -5.38 -2.87 17.98
N ASN A 92 -6.50 -2.18 17.93
CA ASN A 92 -7.65 -2.52 18.75
C ASN A 92 -8.49 -3.56 17.97
N GLY A 93 -7.98 -4.80 17.86
CA GLY A 93 -8.67 -5.86 17.12
C GLY A 93 -7.94 -6.37 15.87
N ALA A 94 -8.66 -6.95 14.91
CA ALA A 94 -8.12 -7.71 13.78
C ALA A 94 -7.46 -6.88 12.65
N TYR A 95 -7.38 -5.57 12.76
CA TYR A 95 -6.84 -4.71 11.71
C TYR A 95 -5.61 -3.96 12.18
N VAL A 96 -4.54 -4.08 11.42
CA VAL A 96 -3.33 -3.30 11.63
C VAL A 96 -3.53 -1.95 10.96
N MET A 97 -3.58 -0.90 11.77
CA MET A 97 -3.66 0.49 11.33
C MET A 97 -2.26 1.10 11.26
N GLY A 98 -2.12 2.22 10.58
CA GLY A 98 -0.84 2.94 10.52
C GLY A 98 -0.57 3.54 9.16
N HIS A 99 0.71 3.74 8.87
CA HIS A 99 1.22 4.24 7.59
C HIS A 99 2.34 3.32 7.14
N TYR A 100 2.07 2.44 6.19
CA TYR A 100 3.04 1.48 5.68
C TYR A 100 2.57 0.90 4.33
N TYR A 101 3.49 0.27 3.62
CA TYR A 101 3.17 -0.56 2.46
C TYR A 101 3.04 -2.01 2.90
N ALA A 102 2.14 -2.75 2.26
CA ALA A 102 1.98 -4.17 2.50
C ALA A 102 1.88 -4.93 1.18
N TYR A 103 2.52 -6.09 1.13
CA TYR A 103 2.56 -6.97 -0.02
C TYR A 103 2.15 -8.38 0.37
N TYR A 104 1.36 -9.02 -0.50
CA TYR A 104 1.04 -10.43 -0.40
C TYR A 104 0.84 -11.03 -1.80
N ARG A 105 1.26 -12.28 -1.99
CA ARG A 105 1.01 -13.05 -3.20
C ARG A 105 0.05 -14.19 -2.88
N TYR A 106 -1.00 -14.31 -3.67
CA TYR A 106 -1.97 -15.39 -3.64
C TYR A 106 -1.69 -16.37 -4.78
N GLY A 107 -1.88 -17.68 -4.52
CA GLY A 107 -1.86 -18.71 -5.54
C GLY A 107 -3.10 -18.65 -6.45
N ALA A 108 -3.04 -19.38 -7.58
CA ALA A 108 -4.19 -19.54 -8.46
C ALA A 108 -5.35 -20.22 -7.72
N GLY A 109 -6.53 -19.68 -7.81
CA GLY A 109 -7.72 -20.19 -7.11
C GLY A 109 -7.82 -19.80 -5.64
N GLU A 110 -6.81 -19.14 -5.07
CA GLU A 110 -6.88 -18.64 -3.69
C GLU A 110 -7.80 -17.43 -3.59
N ASN A 111 -8.28 -17.22 -2.38
CA ASN A 111 -9.09 -16.06 -1.99
C ASN A 111 -10.35 -15.85 -2.85
N GLY A 112 -10.93 -16.94 -3.34
CA GLY A 112 -12.16 -16.95 -4.14
C GLY A 112 -11.98 -16.47 -5.59
N CYS A 113 -10.74 -16.29 -6.04
CA CYS A 113 -10.44 -15.97 -7.43
C CYS A 113 -10.54 -17.22 -8.31
N PRO A 114 -11.05 -17.10 -9.56
CA PRO A 114 -11.01 -18.21 -10.51
C PRO A 114 -9.57 -18.66 -10.79
N VAL A 115 -9.35 -19.96 -10.84
CA VAL A 115 -8.03 -20.54 -11.18
C VAL A 115 -7.51 -20.03 -12.53
N SER A 116 -8.42 -19.75 -13.47
CA SER A 116 -8.11 -19.23 -14.80
C SER A 116 -7.43 -17.87 -14.83
N LEU A 117 -7.48 -17.11 -13.74
CA LEU A 117 -6.78 -15.81 -13.62
C LEU A 117 -5.32 -15.99 -13.20
N GLY A 118 -4.89 -17.22 -12.85
CA GLY A 118 -3.55 -17.47 -12.36
C GLY A 118 -3.34 -16.97 -10.92
N ALA A 119 -2.10 -17.01 -10.47
CA ALA A 119 -1.70 -16.39 -9.22
C ALA A 119 -1.62 -14.87 -9.38
N PHE A 120 -1.70 -14.13 -8.26
CA PHE A 120 -1.68 -12.66 -8.27
C PHE A 120 -1.07 -12.10 -7.00
N TYR A 121 -0.60 -10.85 -7.08
CA TYR A 121 -0.23 -10.13 -5.87
C TYR A 121 -1.22 -9.03 -5.54
N VAL A 122 -1.22 -8.66 -4.28
CA VAL A 122 -1.88 -7.47 -3.76
C VAL A 122 -0.83 -6.62 -3.08
N LEU A 123 -0.68 -5.38 -3.55
CA LEU A 123 0.20 -4.38 -2.97
C LEU A 123 -0.67 -3.24 -2.44
N ARG A 124 -0.47 -2.83 -1.19
CA ARG A 124 -1.30 -1.82 -0.53
C ARG A 124 -0.49 -0.67 0.03
N ILE A 125 -1.09 0.52 -0.04
CA ILE A 125 -0.76 1.65 0.82
C ILE A 125 -1.76 1.65 1.97
N VAL A 126 -1.30 1.67 3.19
CA VAL A 126 -2.12 1.85 4.39
C VAL A 126 -1.85 3.24 4.94
N GLY A 127 -2.91 4.00 5.23
CA GLY A 127 -2.81 5.31 5.85
C GLY A 127 -2.55 6.47 4.87
N LEU A 128 -3.30 6.55 3.76
CA LEU A 128 -3.36 7.77 2.96
C LEU A 128 -3.90 8.93 3.79
N GLU A 129 -3.37 10.12 3.58
CA GLU A 129 -3.67 11.31 4.38
C GLU A 129 -4.58 12.30 3.66
N ALA A 130 -4.54 12.35 2.33
CA ALA A 130 -5.46 13.16 1.55
C ALA A 130 -6.77 12.39 1.30
N THR A 131 -7.87 12.91 1.81
CA THR A 131 -9.21 12.30 1.74
C THR A 131 -10.02 12.75 0.52
N ASP A 132 -9.40 13.38 -0.48
CA ASP A 132 -10.08 13.96 -1.63
C ASP A 132 -10.56 12.92 -2.69
N GLY A 133 -10.51 11.65 -2.36
CA GLY A 133 -11.02 10.56 -3.20
C GLY A 133 -10.21 10.26 -4.47
N ARG A 134 -9.26 11.12 -4.85
CA ARG A 134 -8.46 10.95 -6.07
C ARG A 134 -7.51 9.76 -6.02
N ALA A 135 -6.92 9.51 -4.87
CA ALA A 135 -5.99 8.40 -4.71
C ALA A 135 -6.65 7.02 -4.86
N VAL A 136 -7.96 6.92 -4.63
CA VAL A 136 -8.72 5.67 -4.71
C VAL A 136 -9.29 5.43 -6.11
N SER A 137 -9.60 6.48 -6.87
CA SER A 137 -10.25 6.37 -8.19
C SER A 137 -9.31 5.97 -9.34
N ASP A 138 -8.02 6.29 -9.24
CA ASP A 138 -7.02 5.97 -10.28
C ASP A 138 -6.36 4.59 -10.09
N LEU A 139 -6.70 3.87 -9.04
CA LEU A 139 -6.01 2.67 -8.57
C LEU A 139 -6.54 1.36 -9.13
N GLY A 140 -6.86 1.34 -10.38
CA GLY A 140 -7.12 0.11 -11.11
C GLY A 140 -8.47 -0.54 -10.78
N LYS A 141 -9.12 -1.05 -11.80
CA LYS A 141 -10.37 -1.80 -11.68
C LYS A 141 -10.15 -3.00 -10.76
N TYR A 142 -10.76 -2.98 -9.60
CA TYR A 142 -10.88 -4.15 -8.74
C TYR A 142 -11.48 -5.32 -9.51
N VAL A 143 -10.72 -6.39 -9.67
CA VAL A 143 -11.29 -7.68 -9.97
C VAL A 143 -11.81 -8.21 -8.63
N THR A 144 -13.11 -8.11 -8.40
CA THR A 144 -13.76 -8.74 -7.26
C THR A 144 -13.79 -10.24 -7.49
N CYS A 145 -12.89 -10.97 -6.85
CA CYS A 145 -13.01 -12.40 -6.76
C CYS A 145 -14.15 -12.73 -5.80
N THR A 146 -15.05 -13.64 -6.21
CA THR A 146 -16.21 -14.04 -5.41
C THR A 146 -15.78 -15.00 -4.31
N GLY A 147 -15.41 -14.48 -3.19
CA GLY A 147 -15.00 -15.25 -2.02
C GLY A 147 -14.48 -14.32 -0.94
N SER A 148 -14.10 -14.81 0.21
CA SER A 148 -13.66 -13.99 1.35
C SER A 148 -12.50 -13.05 1.03
N GLN A 149 -12.77 -12.08 0.36
CA GLN A 149 -12.30 -10.75 0.02
C GLN A 149 -10.93 -10.27 0.53
N PRO A 150 -9.98 -10.00 -0.35
CA PRO A 150 -9.04 -8.90 -0.10
C PRO A 150 -9.74 -7.52 -0.22
N ALA A 151 -10.81 -7.44 -1.01
CA ALA A 151 -11.46 -6.17 -1.34
C ALA A 151 -12.56 -5.74 -0.38
N SER A 152 -13.32 -6.66 0.26
CA SER A 152 -14.42 -6.27 1.17
C SER A 152 -13.97 -5.80 2.54
N ARG A 153 -12.72 -6.01 2.85
CA ARG A 153 -12.10 -5.53 4.09
C ARG A 153 -11.26 -4.27 3.90
N ILE A 154 -11.46 -3.54 2.80
CA ILE A 154 -10.89 -2.21 2.66
C ILE A 154 -11.97 -1.24 3.13
N PRO A 155 -12.06 -0.99 4.41
CA PRO A 155 -12.87 0.10 4.89
C PRO A 155 -12.02 1.33 4.77
N THR A 156 -12.61 2.33 4.24
CA THR A 156 -12.17 3.70 4.36
C THR A 156 -11.21 4.22 3.29
N GLN A 157 -11.47 5.44 2.96
CA GLN A 157 -10.80 6.39 2.07
C GLN A 157 -9.28 6.56 2.31
N THR A 158 -8.70 5.80 3.24
CA THR A 158 -7.31 5.91 3.67
C THR A 158 -6.41 4.78 3.17
N GLN A 159 -6.89 3.93 2.27
CA GLN A 159 -6.08 2.84 1.71
C GLN A 159 -6.14 2.81 0.20
N ALA A 160 -5.03 2.47 -0.41
CA ALA A 160 -4.92 2.21 -1.83
C ALA A 160 -4.44 0.78 -2.07
N VAL A 161 -5.01 0.11 -3.07
CA VAL A 161 -4.71 -1.29 -3.37
C VAL A 161 -4.45 -1.48 -4.85
N PHE A 162 -3.40 -2.22 -5.15
CA PHE A 162 -2.96 -2.57 -6.50
C PHE A 162 -2.91 -4.08 -6.63
N ILE A 163 -3.45 -4.61 -7.72
CA ILE A 163 -3.48 -6.05 -7.99
C ILE A 163 -2.94 -6.29 -9.40
N SER A 164 -2.13 -7.36 -9.57
CA SER A 164 -1.72 -7.84 -10.87
C SER A 164 -1.68 -9.36 -10.88
N PHE A 165 -2.10 -9.97 -11.98
CA PHE A 165 -2.17 -11.42 -12.18
C PHE A 165 -0.95 -11.94 -12.93
N GLU A 166 -0.58 -13.21 -12.68
CA GLU A 166 0.53 -13.87 -13.35
C GLU A 166 0.18 -14.40 -14.76
N GLY A 167 -1.13 -14.56 -15.01
CA GLY A 167 -1.67 -15.19 -16.24
C GLY A 167 -1.50 -14.40 -17.51
#